data_77454985771fb48d4a7eff30cfd5611c
#
_entry.id   77454985771fb48d4a7eff30cfd5611c
#
_cell.length_a   1.000
_cell.length_b   1.000
_cell.length_c   1.000
_cell.angle_alpha   90.00
_cell.angle_beta   90.00
_cell.angle_gamma   90.00
#
_symmetry.space_group_name_H-M   'P 1'
#
loop_
_entity.id
_entity.type
_entity.pdbx_description
1 polymer ?
#
loop_
_entity_poly.entity_id
_entity_poly.type
_entity_poly.pdbx_seq_one_letter_code
_entity_poly.pdbx_strand_id
1 'polypeptide(L)'
;VPDLRIVDFGRVSALRSQTLWHALAYGVSAGAPPTLSFMRPARPYVGLGYHRRLEEADLAACREAGLPVYRRMVGGGVVYLDEHQQFFQIVLPVAAVPRSREAALRRLLEPAVAAFRAAGVPAELDGDNEIVVGEAKICGHGAAQIEDAVVVVGNLIERFDHVAAARVLALPDEVRAEVVRLMERFVAPTPVDPAAFRAAAIAAYGEALGLEPVPGRLSPLERERLDELDGRFRSPEWLRGPQRPAPKCSQVKVRAGVYVVWIEQDGRRAVATVIGDQIDRVEVSDPELDGALTAALAEARLVG
;
A
#
# COMPACT_ATOMS: atom_id res chain seq x y z
N VAL A 1 29.16 1.90 15.11
CA VAL A 1 27.71 1.88 14.88
C VAL A 1 27.50 1.13 13.57
N PRO A 2 26.59 0.18 13.46
CA PRO A 2 26.31 -0.49 12.21
C PRO A 2 25.62 0.46 11.20
N ASP A 3 25.79 0.15 9.91
CA ASP A 3 25.35 1.01 8.83
C ASP A 3 23.86 0.86 8.51
N LEU A 4 23.20 1.98 8.19
CA LEU A 4 21.95 2.05 7.44
C LEU A 4 22.27 2.43 5.99
N ARG A 5 22.22 1.49 5.08
CA ARG A 5 22.50 1.73 3.67
C ARG A 5 21.38 2.58 3.04
N ILE A 6 21.72 3.71 2.46
CA ILE A 6 20.78 4.62 1.77
C ILE A 6 20.92 4.44 0.27
N VAL A 7 19.81 4.10 -0.41
CA VAL A 7 19.78 3.92 -1.85
C VAL A 7 18.67 4.77 -2.47
N ASP A 8 19.05 5.77 -3.26
CA ASP A 8 18.08 6.56 -4.04
C ASP A 8 18.14 6.13 -5.51
N PHE A 9 17.04 5.56 -5.99
CA PHE A 9 16.90 5.10 -7.37
C PHE A 9 16.32 6.17 -8.30
N GLY A 10 15.89 7.31 -7.76
CA GLY A 10 15.25 8.36 -8.55
C GLY A 10 13.96 7.90 -9.24
N ARG A 11 13.80 8.30 -10.51
CA ARG A 11 12.65 7.89 -11.34
C ARG A 11 12.93 6.54 -11.99
N VAL A 12 12.05 5.58 -11.78
CA VAL A 12 12.18 4.20 -12.29
C VAL A 12 10.93 3.77 -13.06
N SER A 13 11.03 2.74 -13.89
CA SER A 13 9.83 2.19 -14.55
C SER A 13 8.83 1.64 -13.52
N ALA A 14 7.56 1.53 -13.91
CA ALA A 14 6.52 0.96 -13.08
C ALA A 14 6.88 -0.44 -12.53
N LEU A 15 7.47 -1.30 -13.36
CA LEU A 15 7.96 -2.60 -12.93
C LEU A 15 9.08 -2.47 -11.88
N ARG A 16 10.10 -1.65 -12.16
CA ARG A 16 11.25 -1.47 -11.27
C ARG A 16 10.85 -0.82 -9.93
N SER A 17 9.82 0.01 -9.90
CA SER A 17 9.28 0.53 -8.63
C SER A 17 8.73 -0.56 -7.71
N GLN A 18 8.45 -1.76 -8.26
CA GLN A 18 8.08 -2.93 -7.48
C GLN A 18 9.26 -3.87 -7.24
N THR A 19 10.03 -4.21 -8.27
CA THR A 19 11.05 -5.26 -8.16
C THR A 19 12.30 -4.84 -7.39
N LEU A 20 12.67 -3.56 -7.36
CA LEU A 20 13.87 -3.06 -6.68
C LEU A 20 13.86 -3.34 -5.18
N TRP A 21 12.81 -3.00 -4.47
CA TRP A 21 12.77 -3.22 -3.02
C TRP A 21 12.64 -4.70 -2.64
N HIS A 22 12.06 -5.53 -3.54
CA HIS A 22 12.10 -6.99 -3.36
C HIS A 22 13.55 -7.52 -3.46
N ALA A 23 14.31 -7.01 -4.43
CA ALA A 23 15.73 -7.38 -4.57
C ALA A 23 16.55 -6.95 -3.35
N LEU A 24 16.28 -5.76 -2.79
CA LEU A 24 16.89 -5.31 -1.54
C LEU A 24 16.54 -6.24 -0.36
N ALA A 25 15.29 -6.74 -0.28
CA ALA A 25 14.89 -7.68 0.76
C ALA A 25 15.67 -9.00 0.68
N TYR A 26 15.86 -9.55 -0.53
CA TYR A 26 16.73 -10.72 -0.72
C TYR A 26 18.19 -10.43 -0.35
N GLY A 27 18.69 -9.21 -0.66
CA GLY A 27 20.03 -8.80 -0.27
C GLY A 27 20.21 -8.76 1.24
N VAL A 28 19.29 -8.12 1.96
CA VAL A 28 19.30 -8.02 3.43
C VAL A 28 19.16 -9.41 4.07
N SER A 29 18.29 -10.27 3.55
CA SER A 29 18.19 -11.67 3.98
C SER A 29 19.50 -12.43 3.81
N ALA A 30 20.29 -12.12 2.77
CA ALA A 30 21.62 -12.70 2.54
C ALA A 30 22.77 -11.98 3.28
N GLY A 31 22.47 -11.08 4.22
CA GLY A 31 23.46 -10.42 5.07
C GLY A 31 23.91 -9.02 4.59
N ALA A 32 23.27 -8.43 3.59
CA ALA A 32 23.50 -7.02 3.27
C ALA A 32 23.01 -6.11 4.42
N PRO A 33 23.58 -4.90 4.59
CA PRO A 33 23.15 -3.98 5.64
C PRO A 33 21.67 -3.65 5.58
N PRO A 34 21.02 -3.31 6.72
CA PRO A 34 19.73 -2.65 6.76
C PRO A 34 19.67 -1.54 5.73
N THR A 35 18.56 -1.43 5.02
CA THR A 35 18.50 -0.53 3.85
C THR A 35 17.26 0.34 3.87
N LEU A 36 17.45 1.65 3.74
CA LEU A 36 16.39 2.60 3.43
C LEU A 36 16.56 3.04 1.96
N SER A 37 15.52 2.83 1.17
CA SER A 37 15.55 3.20 -0.24
C SER A 37 14.43 4.16 -0.61
N PHE A 38 14.67 4.95 -1.67
CA PHE A 38 13.72 5.88 -2.23
C PHE A 38 13.61 5.67 -3.73
N MET A 39 12.40 5.82 -4.27
CA MET A 39 12.15 5.80 -5.70
C MET A 39 10.81 6.44 -6.03
N ARG A 40 10.62 6.73 -7.32
CA ARG A 40 9.39 7.29 -7.86
C ARG A 40 9.07 6.59 -9.18
N PRO A 41 7.85 6.12 -9.44
CA PRO A 41 7.51 5.58 -10.74
C PRO A 41 7.54 6.67 -11.81
N ALA A 42 8.01 6.34 -13.00
CA ALA A 42 8.10 7.28 -14.12
C ALA A 42 6.75 7.52 -14.82
N ARG A 43 5.78 6.62 -14.62
CA ARG A 43 4.43 6.67 -15.17
C ARG A 43 3.46 5.88 -14.31
N PRO A 44 2.14 6.13 -14.43
CA PRO A 44 1.12 5.43 -13.67
C PRO A 44 1.09 3.93 -13.92
N TYR A 45 0.65 3.18 -12.90
CA TYR A 45 0.39 1.76 -12.96
C TYR A 45 -0.52 1.30 -11.82
N VAL A 46 -0.96 0.05 -11.87
CA VAL A 46 -1.80 -0.56 -10.84
C VAL A 46 -1.00 -1.62 -10.07
N GLY A 47 -0.98 -1.48 -8.75
CA GLY A 47 -0.39 -2.45 -7.83
C GLY A 47 -1.47 -3.35 -7.22
N LEU A 48 -1.38 -4.67 -7.46
CA LEU A 48 -2.28 -5.67 -6.88
C LEU A 48 -1.62 -6.28 -5.65
N GLY A 49 -2.29 -6.25 -4.50
CA GLY A 49 -1.81 -6.87 -3.27
C GLY A 49 -1.63 -8.38 -3.40
N TYR A 50 -0.67 -8.97 -2.68
CA TYR A 50 -0.31 -10.39 -2.80
C TYR A 50 -1.50 -11.34 -2.69
N HIS A 51 -2.41 -11.05 -1.75
CA HIS A 51 -3.56 -11.90 -1.48
C HIS A 51 -4.83 -11.52 -2.26
N ARG A 52 -4.77 -10.51 -3.13
CA ARG A 52 -5.94 -10.05 -3.88
C ARG A 52 -6.19 -10.91 -5.12
N ARG A 53 -7.45 -11.07 -5.46
CA ARG A 53 -7.86 -11.69 -6.71
C ARG A 53 -7.63 -10.72 -7.86
N LEU A 54 -7.26 -11.24 -9.03
CA LEU A 54 -7.00 -10.38 -10.20
C LEU A 54 -8.27 -9.63 -10.65
N GLU A 55 -9.43 -10.26 -10.47
CA GLU A 55 -10.74 -9.72 -10.82
C GLU A 55 -11.19 -8.54 -9.94
N GLU A 56 -10.46 -8.22 -8.87
CA GLU A 56 -10.68 -7.01 -8.09
C GLU A 56 -10.16 -5.75 -8.80
N ALA A 57 -9.29 -5.92 -9.82
CA ALA A 57 -8.86 -4.85 -10.71
C ALA A 57 -9.70 -4.84 -11.99
N ASP A 58 -10.16 -3.68 -12.41
CA ASP A 58 -10.79 -3.50 -13.71
C ASP A 58 -9.75 -3.55 -14.81
N LEU A 59 -9.48 -4.76 -15.32
CA LEU A 59 -8.47 -4.98 -16.35
C LEU A 59 -8.84 -4.34 -17.70
N ALA A 60 -10.12 -4.10 -17.96
CA ALA A 60 -10.56 -3.40 -19.17
C ALA A 60 -10.24 -1.92 -19.08
N ALA A 61 -10.60 -1.27 -17.95
CA ALA A 61 -10.27 0.12 -17.69
C ALA A 61 -8.73 0.34 -17.61
N CYS A 62 -7.99 -0.60 -17.02
CA CYS A 62 -6.52 -0.54 -16.97
C CYS A 62 -5.93 -0.56 -18.40
N ARG A 63 -6.39 -1.45 -19.27
CA ARG A 63 -5.92 -1.52 -20.68
C ARG A 63 -6.25 -0.28 -21.46
N GLU A 64 -7.49 0.22 -21.34
CA GLU A 64 -7.92 1.44 -21.99
C GLU A 64 -7.07 2.65 -21.60
N ALA A 65 -6.71 2.76 -20.32
CA ALA A 65 -5.85 3.81 -19.78
C ALA A 65 -4.34 3.55 -19.99
N GLY A 66 -3.94 2.44 -20.59
CA GLY A 66 -2.52 2.07 -20.78
C GLY A 66 -1.76 1.80 -19.47
N LEU A 67 -2.47 1.38 -18.42
CA LEU A 67 -1.93 1.12 -17.10
C LEU A 67 -1.50 -0.35 -16.97
N PRO A 68 -0.19 -0.65 -16.81
CA PRO A 68 0.22 -2.00 -16.49
C PRO A 68 -0.23 -2.38 -15.06
N VAL A 69 -0.51 -3.67 -14.85
CA VAL A 69 -0.90 -4.21 -13.55
C VAL A 69 0.18 -5.16 -13.07
N TYR A 70 0.67 -4.95 -11.84
CA TYR A 70 1.68 -5.81 -11.22
C TYR A 70 1.23 -6.29 -9.85
N ARG A 71 1.35 -7.61 -9.61
CA ARG A 71 1.15 -8.18 -8.28
C ARG A 71 2.42 -8.00 -7.45
N ARG A 72 2.29 -7.39 -6.27
CA ARG A 72 3.39 -7.19 -5.32
C ARG A 72 3.42 -8.29 -4.25
N MET A 73 4.54 -8.48 -3.57
CA MET A 73 4.66 -9.45 -2.48
C MET A 73 4.15 -8.92 -1.12
N VAL A 74 3.88 -7.63 -1.00
CA VAL A 74 3.22 -7.07 0.20
C VAL A 74 1.71 -7.15 0.09
N GLY A 75 1.04 -7.16 1.22
CA GLY A 75 -0.41 -7.14 1.32
C GLY A 75 -1.05 -5.83 0.84
N GLY A 76 -2.29 -5.61 1.23
CA GLY A 76 -3.10 -4.44 0.85
C GLY A 76 -4.04 -4.72 -0.30
N GLY A 77 -4.76 -3.68 -0.77
CA GLY A 77 -5.75 -3.73 -1.85
C GLY A 77 -5.17 -3.63 -3.25
N VAL A 78 -6.04 -3.30 -4.19
CA VAL A 78 -5.66 -2.77 -5.50
C VAL A 78 -5.39 -1.28 -5.31
N VAL A 79 -4.27 -0.78 -5.83
CA VAL A 79 -3.84 0.60 -5.66
C VAL A 79 -3.41 1.22 -6.98
N TYR A 80 -3.78 2.48 -7.19
CA TYR A 80 -3.27 3.32 -8.26
C TYR A 80 -2.02 4.04 -7.78
N LEU A 81 -0.95 3.94 -8.54
CA LEU A 81 0.38 4.48 -8.21
C LEU A 81 0.91 5.26 -9.41
N ASP A 82 1.42 6.47 -9.17
CA ASP A 82 1.86 7.37 -10.22
C ASP A 82 3.13 8.17 -9.84
N GLU A 83 3.57 9.02 -10.76
CA GLU A 83 4.75 9.87 -10.61
C GLU A 83 4.62 10.97 -9.55
N HIS A 84 3.45 11.16 -8.96
CA HIS A 84 3.18 12.09 -7.87
C HIS A 84 3.28 11.45 -6.49
N GLN A 85 3.87 10.25 -6.44
CA GLN A 85 4.09 9.50 -5.20
C GLN A 85 5.57 9.16 -5.04
N GLN A 86 6.21 9.73 -4.03
CA GLN A 86 7.58 9.37 -3.65
C GLN A 86 7.54 8.16 -2.74
N PHE A 87 8.04 7.03 -3.19
CA PHE A 87 8.13 5.83 -2.37
C PHE A 87 9.35 5.85 -1.47
N PHE A 88 9.19 5.29 -0.27
CA PHE A 88 10.27 4.91 0.62
C PHE A 88 10.09 3.46 1.07
N GLN A 89 11.19 2.75 1.26
CA GLN A 89 11.17 1.38 1.74
C GLN A 89 12.27 1.18 2.79
N ILE A 90 11.88 0.67 3.95
CA ILE A 90 12.83 0.22 4.96
C ILE A 90 12.87 -1.31 4.97
N VAL A 91 14.07 -1.86 4.86
CA VAL A 91 14.33 -3.31 4.85
C VAL A 91 15.30 -3.63 5.98
N LEU A 92 14.85 -4.47 6.90
CA LEU A 92 15.63 -4.90 8.07
C LEU A 92 15.70 -6.43 8.13
N PRO A 93 16.76 -7.00 8.71
CA PRO A 93 16.75 -8.41 9.11
C PRO A 93 15.59 -8.68 10.08
N VAL A 94 14.94 -9.84 9.95
CA VAL A 94 13.82 -10.23 10.83
C VAL A 94 14.21 -10.20 12.31
N ALA A 95 15.47 -10.50 12.63
CA ALA A 95 16.00 -10.47 13.99
C ALA A 95 16.07 -9.05 14.60
N ALA A 96 16.01 -7.99 13.77
CA ALA A 96 16.07 -6.60 14.20
C ALA A 96 14.69 -5.99 14.50
N VAL A 97 13.60 -6.73 14.25
CA VAL A 97 12.22 -6.27 14.48
C VAL A 97 11.52 -7.08 15.56
N PRO A 98 10.58 -6.47 16.32
CA PRO A 98 9.76 -7.20 17.28
C PRO A 98 8.98 -8.34 16.64
N ARG A 99 8.73 -9.41 17.40
CA ARG A 99 7.95 -10.57 16.90
C ARG A 99 6.45 -10.26 16.73
N SER A 100 5.91 -9.37 17.55
CA SER A 100 4.53 -8.91 17.39
C SER A 100 4.43 -8.08 16.12
N ARG A 101 3.44 -8.40 15.26
CA ARG A 101 3.16 -7.63 14.03
C ARG A 101 2.89 -6.16 14.32
N GLU A 102 2.11 -5.89 15.34
CA GLU A 102 1.75 -4.55 15.79
C GLU A 102 2.98 -3.75 16.21
N ALA A 103 3.80 -4.32 17.13
CA ALA A 103 5.03 -3.68 17.58
C ALA A 103 6.06 -3.50 16.44
N ALA A 104 6.12 -4.44 15.48
CA ALA A 104 6.97 -4.33 14.31
C ALA A 104 6.53 -3.18 13.38
N LEU A 105 5.23 -3.09 13.09
CA LEU A 105 4.68 -2.01 12.26
C LEU A 105 4.89 -0.65 12.92
N ARG A 106 4.56 -0.52 14.21
CA ARG A 106 4.78 0.71 14.97
C ARG A 106 6.25 1.14 14.90
N ARG A 107 7.19 0.24 15.22
CA ARG A 107 8.64 0.52 15.16
C ARG A 107 9.11 1.00 13.80
N LEU A 108 8.49 0.51 12.71
CA LEU A 108 8.89 0.82 11.34
C LEU A 108 8.15 2.03 10.75
N LEU A 109 6.99 2.40 11.29
CA LEU A 109 6.19 3.55 10.84
C LEU A 109 6.43 4.82 11.65
N GLU A 110 6.75 4.72 12.96
CA GLU A 110 7.06 5.89 13.80
C GLU A 110 8.17 6.78 13.23
N PRO A 111 9.28 6.25 12.67
CA PRO A 111 10.28 7.09 12.03
C PRO A 111 9.77 7.81 10.79
N ALA A 112 8.83 7.20 10.02
CA ALA A 112 8.18 7.87 8.91
C ALA A 112 7.27 9.02 9.39
N VAL A 113 6.52 8.83 10.49
CA VAL A 113 5.75 9.91 11.14
C VAL A 113 6.68 11.05 11.58
N ALA A 114 7.80 10.73 12.20
CA ALA A 114 8.81 11.74 12.61
C ALA A 114 9.35 12.50 11.38
N ALA A 115 9.58 11.81 10.26
CA ALA A 115 10.02 12.43 9.02
C ALA A 115 8.96 13.39 8.45
N PHE A 116 7.68 13.02 8.45
CA PHE A 116 6.59 13.92 8.04
C PHE A 116 6.53 15.16 8.93
N ARG A 117 6.65 14.99 10.25
CA ARG A 117 6.65 16.10 11.21
C ARG A 117 7.83 17.04 11.00
N ALA A 118 9.03 16.50 10.82
CA ALA A 118 10.22 17.29 10.53
C ALA A 118 10.13 18.05 9.20
N ALA A 119 9.35 17.53 8.24
CA ALA A 119 9.03 18.19 6.99
C ALA A 119 7.84 19.17 7.08
N GLY A 120 7.33 19.45 8.29
CA GLY A 120 6.29 20.45 8.54
C GLY A 120 4.84 19.92 8.47
N VAL A 121 4.64 18.61 8.42
CA VAL A 121 3.30 17.96 8.39
C VAL A 121 2.95 17.48 9.79
N PRO A 122 1.79 17.83 10.37
CA PRO A 122 1.36 17.36 11.69
C PRO A 122 0.84 15.91 11.63
N ALA A 123 1.70 14.99 11.15
CA ALA A 123 1.36 13.59 10.98
C ALA A 123 1.26 12.86 12.31
N GLU A 124 0.35 11.91 12.39
CA GLU A 124 0.12 11.02 13.51
C GLU A 124 -0.01 9.57 13.06
N LEU A 125 0.25 8.64 13.99
CA LEU A 125 -0.04 7.23 13.79
C LEU A 125 -1.44 6.95 14.34
N ASP A 126 -2.41 6.65 13.46
CA ASP A 126 -3.76 6.26 13.82
C ASP A 126 -3.81 4.75 14.05
N GLY A 127 -4.10 4.34 15.29
CA GLY A 127 -3.92 2.97 15.71
C GLY A 127 -2.45 2.55 15.59
N ASP A 128 -2.22 1.38 14.98
CA ASP A 128 -0.87 0.82 14.88
C ASP A 128 -0.30 0.85 13.47
N ASN A 129 -1.06 1.31 12.49
CA ASN A 129 -0.71 1.05 11.10
C ASN A 129 -1.14 2.11 10.08
N GLU A 130 -1.67 3.27 10.45
CA GLU A 130 -1.96 4.32 9.46
C GLU A 130 -1.30 5.65 9.82
N ILE A 131 -0.70 6.32 8.84
CA ILE A 131 -0.16 7.66 8.99
C ILE A 131 -1.19 8.65 8.46
N VAL A 132 -1.66 9.52 9.34
CA VAL A 132 -2.77 10.44 9.08
C VAL A 132 -2.44 11.88 9.46
N VAL A 133 -3.22 12.81 8.92
CA VAL A 133 -3.40 14.18 9.43
C VAL A 133 -4.89 14.35 9.69
N GLY A 134 -5.28 14.50 10.93
CA GLY A 134 -6.69 14.43 11.33
C GLY A 134 -7.30 13.09 10.93
N GLU A 135 -8.40 13.11 10.17
CA GLU A 135 -9.03 11.87 9.69
C GLU A 135 -8.46 11.34 8.37
N ALA A 136 -7.60 12.11 7.69
CA ALA A 136 -7.16 11.78 6.34
C ALA A 136 -5.83 11.02 6.36
N LYS A 137 -5.80 9.89 5.68
CA LYS A 137 -4.60 9.11 5.38
C LYS A 137 -3.70 9.87 4.40
N ILE A 138 -2.43 10.05 4.77
CA ILE A 138 -1.43 10.77 3.98
C ILE A 138 -0.33 9.87 3.44
N CYS A 139 -0.30 8.60 3.84
CA CYS A 139 0.70 7.62 3.41
C CYS A 139 0.03 6.26 3.22
N GLY A 140 0.11 5.73 2.01
CA GLY A 140 -0.18 4.32 1.77
C GLY A 140 1.04 3.48 2.19
N HIS A 141 0.82 2.38 2.90
CA HIS A 141 1.92 1.50 3.24
C HIS A 141 1.52 0.03 3.11
N GLY A 142 2.53 -0.83 3.06
CA GLY A 142 2.40 -2.27 3.10
C GLY A 142 3.64 -2.89 3.73
N ALA A 143 3.46 -4.07 4.32
CA ALA A 143 4.55 -4.80 4.95
C ALA A 143 4.54 -6.26 4.51
N ALA A 144 5.72 -6.87 4.47
CA ALA A 144 5.91 -8.30 4.27
C ALA A 144 7.20 -8.77 4.93
N GLN A 145 7.24 -10.06 5.21
CA GLN A 145 8.50 -10.77 5.39
C GLN A 145 8.85 -11.47 4.08
N ILE A 146 10.09 -11.29 3.63
CA ILE A 146 10.68 -11.96 2.46
C ILE A 146 11.93 -12.67 2.96
N GLU A 147 11.87 -14.01 3.01
CA GLU A 147 12.89 -14.83 3.67
C GLU A 147 13.16 -14.31 5.09
N ASP A 148 14.41 -13.97 5.43
CA ASP A 148 14.85 -13.46 6.73
C ASP A 148 14.90 -11.92 6.79
N ALA A 149 14.22 -11.23 5.88
CA ALA A 149 14.07 -9.78 5.87
C ALA A 149 12.61 -9.35 6.04
N VAL A 150 12.40 -8.30 6.84
CA VAL A 150 11.12 -7.58 6.93
C VAL A 150 11.24 -6.31 6.12
N VAL A 151 10.24 -6.04 5.30
CA VAL A 151 10.13 -4.81 4.52
C VAL A 151 8.84 -4.08 4.85
N VAL A 152 8.95 -2.77 5.05
CA VAL A 152 7.82 -1.84 5.00
C VAL A 152 8.03 -0.90 3.83
N VAL A 153 7.03 -0.82 2.97
CA VAL A 153 6.97 0.14 1.87
C VAL A 153 5.95 1.21 2.21
N GLY A 154 6.26 2.46 1.94
CA GLY A 154 5.36 3.59 2.13
C GLY A 154 5.53 4.63 1.03
N ASN A 155 4.65 5.62 1.01
CA ASN A 155 4.73 6.71 0.06
C ASN A 155 4.42 8.07 0.68
N LEU A 156 5.08 9.09 0.17
CA LEU A 156 4.65 10.48 0.26
C LEU A 156 3.74 10.76 -0.93
N ILE A 157 2.50 11.15 -0.68
CA ILE A 157 1.50 11.47 -1.70
C ILE A 157 1.53 12.98 -1.95
N GLU A 158 2.13 13.42 -3.05
CA GLU A 158 2.19 14.85 -3.42
C GLU A 158 0.89 15.31 -4.08
N ARG A 159 0.29 14.45 -4.88
CA ARG A 159 -1.05 14.58 -5.49
C ARG A 159 -1.69 13.21 -5.56
N PHE A 160 -3.01 13.17 -5.53
CA PHE A 160 -3.75 11.92 -5.67
C PHE A 160 -4.98 12.12 -6.57
N ASP A 161 -5.08 11.31 -7.60
CA ASP A 161 -6.25 11.28 -8.49
C ASP A 161 -7.24 10.22 -7.97
N HIS A 162 -8.21 10.67 -7.16
CA HIS A 162 -9.22 9.81 -6.55
C HIS A 162 -10.08 9.09 -7.59
N VAL A 163 -10.39 9.78 -8.70
CA VAL A 163 -11.20 9.22 -9.79
C VAL A 163 -10.44 8.12 -10.52
N ALA A 164 -9.18 8.37 -10.89
CA ALA A 164 -8.34 7.36 -11.52
C ALA A 164 -8.10 6.16 -10.59
N ALA A 165 -7.90 6.42 -9.27
CA ALA A 165 -7.74 5.36 -8.27
C ALA A 165 -8.99 4.48 -8.11
N ALA A 166 -10.19 5.06 -8.18
CA ALA A 166 -11.44 4.29 -8.14
C ALA A 166 -11.75 3.59 -9.47
N ARG A 167 -11.33 4.18 -10.61
CA ARG A 167 -11.56 3.61 -11.94
C ARG A 167 -10.88 2.27 -12.16
N VAL A 168 -9.72 2.05 -11.55
CA VAL A 168 -8.97 0.79 -11.70
C VAL A 168 -9.50 -0.35 -10.83
N LEU A 169 -10.52 -0.10 -10.01
CA LEU A 169 -11.20 -1.10 -9.20
C LEU A 169 -12.41 -1.66 -9.96
N ALA A 170 -12.58 -2.99 -9.92
CA ALA A 170 -13.74 -3.65 -10.50
C ALA A 170 -14.98 -3.46 -9.61
N LEU A 171 -15.59 -2.29 -9.68
CA LEU A 171 -16.71 -1.87 -8.85
C LEU A 171 -17.95 -1.56 -9.70
N PRO A 172 -19.15 -1.83 -9.16
CA PRO A 172 -20.37 -1.22 -9.67
C PRO A 172 -20.32 0.31 -9.62
N ASP A 173 -21.02 1.00 -10.50
CA ASP A 173 -20.90 2.46 -10.65
C ASP A 173 -21.31 3.23 -9.38
N GLU A 174 -22.37 2.80 -8.69
CA GLU A 174 -22.81 3.42 -7.44
C GLU A 174 -21.77 3.24 -6.33
N VAL A 175 -21.18 2.03 -6.23
CA VAL A 175 -20.10 1.74 -5.27
C VAL A 175 -18.86 2.57 -5.62
N ARG A 176 -18.55 2.71 -6.90
CA ARG A 176 -17.41 3.52 -7.36
C ARG A 176 -17.57 4.99 -6.97
N ALA A 177 -18.76 5.56 -7.17
CA ALA A 177 -19.05 6.94 -6.78
C ALA A 177 -18.87 7.15 -5.28
N GLU A 178 -19.34 6.22 -4.45
CA GLU A 178 -19.19 6.27 -3.01
C GLU A 178 -17.71 6.12 -2.59
N VAL A 179 -16.96 5.24 -3.24
CA VAL A 179 -15.51 5.07 -3.00
C VAL A 179 -14.75 6.36 -3.32
N VAL A 180 -15.07 7.05 -4.44
CA VAL A 180 -14.47 8.36 -4.76
C VAL A 180 -14.76 9.37 -3.66
N ARG A 181 -16.03 9.52 -3.25
CA ARG A 181 -16.45 10.44 -2.19
C ARG A 181 -15.68 10.20 -0.87
N LEU A 182 -15.51 8.93 -0.51
CA LEU A 182 -14.76 8.57 0.71
C LEU A 182 -13.25 8.79 0.54
N MET A 183 -12.69 8.49 -0.63
CA MET A 183 -11.28 8.77 -0.89
C MET A 183 -10.99 10.28 -0.83
N GLU A 184 -11.86 11.13 -1.37
CA GLU A 184 -11.73 12.59 -1.29
C GLU A 184 -11.75 13.10 0.16
N ARG A 185 -12.51 12.45 1.04
CA ARG A 185 -12.57 12.80 2.46
C ARG A 185 -11.39 12.24 3.25
N PHE A 186 -11.00 10.99 3.01
CA PHE A 186 -10.14 10.22 3.89
C PHE A 186 -8.73 9.90 3.33
N VAL A 187 -8.42 10.34 2.11
CA VAL A 187 -7.08 10.22 1.52
C VAL A 187 -6.63 11.56 1.02
N ALA A 188 -5.65 12.15 1.69
CA ALA A 188 -5.19 13.50 1.37
C ALA A 188 -3.76 13.51 0.82
N PRO A 189 -3.47 14.36 -0.17
CA PRO A 189 -2.11 14.65 -0.57
C PRO A 189 -1.40 15.47 0.53
N THR A 190 -0.08 15.38 0.54
CA THR A 190 0.78 16.08 1.49
C THR A 190 1.71 17.00 0.71
N PRO A 191 1.49 18.32 0.77
CA PRO A 191 2.30 19.29 0.03
C PRO A 191 3.65 19.51 0.72
N VAL A 192 4.54 18.53 0.60
CA VAL A 192 5.90 18.56 1.16
C VAL A 192 6.91 18.40 0.03
N ASP A 193 8.00 19.13 0.12
CA ASP A 193 9.14 18.90 -0.77
C ASP A 193 9.68 17.47 -0.57
N PRO A 194 9.68 16.62 -1.60
CA PRO A 194 10.17 15.26 -1.51
C PRO A 194 11.63 15.16 -1.07
N ALA A 195 12.46 16.17 -1.37
CA ALA A 195 13.86 16.19 -0.93
C ALA A 195 13.95 16.45 0.58
N ALA A 196 13.14 17.37 1.12
CA ALA A 196 13.06 17.64 2.55
C ALA A 196 12.53 16.41 3.31
N PHE A 197 11.47 15.77 2.83
CA PHE A 197 10.97 14.52 3.41
C PHE A 197 12.03 13.42 3.41
N ARG A 198 12.75 13.23 2.31
CA ARG A 198 13.80 12.22 2.19
C ARG A 198 14.93 12.45 3.19
N ALA A 199 15.41 13.69 3.32
CA ALA A 199 16.44 14.04 4.30
C ALA A 199 15.95 13.77 5.74
N ALA A 200 14.73 14.17 6.06
CA ALA A 200 14.11 13.91 7.36
C ALA A 200 13.93 12.40 7.64
N ALA A 201 13.52 11.62 6.63
CA ALA A 201 13.37 10.18 6.77
C ALA A 201 14.72 9.47 7.02
N ILE A 202 15.78 9.87 6.32
CA ILE A 202 17.13 9.34 6.56
C ILE A 202 17.57 9.58 8.01
N ALA A 203 17.39 10.80 8.52
CA ALA A 203 17.74 11.15 9.90
C ALA A 203 16.88 10.37 10.90
N ALA A 204 15.55 10.35 10.73
CA ALA A 204 14.62 9.71 11.64
C ALA A 204 14.82 8.18 11.73
N TYR A 205 15.04 7.50 10.59
CA TYR A 205 15.32 6.05 10.60
C TYR A 205 16.71 5.75 11.18
N GLY A 206 17.72 6.55 10.87
CA GLY A 206 19.07 6.41 11.46
C GLY A 206 19.02 6.49 12.98
N GLU A 207 18.38 7.52 13.52
CA GLU A 207 18.22 7.73 14.96
C GLU A 207 17.40 6.60 15.62
N ALA A 208 16.21 6.31 15.11
CA ALA A 208 15.30 5.34 15.70
C ALA A 208 15.83 3.90 15.69
N LEU A 209 16.68 3.57 14.71
CA LEU A 209 17.29 2.25 14.59
C LEU A 209 18.69 2.18 15.22
N GLY A 210 19.29 3.32 15.61
CA GLY A 210 20.67 3.39 16.10
C GLY A 210 21.69 3.00 15.03
N LEU A 211 21.43 3.36 13.77
CA LEU A 211 22.25 3.03 12.61
C LEU A 211 22.82 4.30 11.97
N GLU A 212 24.03 4.21 11.43
CA GLU A 212 24.68 5.34 10.72
C GLU A 212 24.25 5.35 9.24
N PRO A 213 23.59 6.41 8.74
CA PRO A 213 23.22 6.49 7.35
C PRO A 213 24.45 6.61 6.42
N VAL A 214 24.63 5.64 5.53
CA VAL A 214 25.72 5.62 4.55
C VAL A 214 25.19 5.45 3.13
N PRO A 215 25.70 6.21 2.13
CA PRO A 215 25.31 6.00 0.74
C PRO A 215 25.64 4.58 0.28
N GLY A 216 24.73 3.99 -0.48
CA GLY A 216 24.90 2.62 -0.98
C GLY A 216 24.42 2.42 -2.41
N ARG A 217 24.64 1.21 -2.89
CA ARG A 217 24.23 0.74 -4.23
C ARG A 217 23.78 -0.72 -4.13
N LEU A 218 23.11 -1.21 -5.17
CA LEU A 218 22.80 -2.63 -5.30
C LEU A 218 24.07 -3.47 -5.32
N SER A 219 24.08 -4.52 -4.52
CA SER A 219 25.10 -5.57 -4.57
C SER A 219 24.99 -6.41 -5.86
N PRO A 220 26.00 -7.22 -6.21
CA PRO A 220 25.88 -8.17 -7.34
C PRO A 220 24.69 -9.12 -7.19
N LEU A 221 24.47 -9.69 -6.01
CA LEU A 221 23.34 -10.57 -5.70
C LEU A 221 21.98 -9.87 -5.92
N GLU A 222 21.85 -8.63 -5.44
CA GLU A 222 20.60 -7.87 -5.60
C GLU A 222 20.31 -7.55 -7.07
N ARG A 223 21.34 -7.31 -7.89
CA ARG A 223 21.17 -7.13 -9.35
C ARG A 223 20.71 -8.43 -10.03
N GLU A 224 21.30 -9.55 -9.68
CA GLU A 224 20.89 -10.86 -10.19
C GLU A 224 19.43 -11.17 -9.82
N ARG A 225 19.07 -11.00 -8.54
CA ARG A 225 17.69 -11.17 -8.06
C ARG A 225 16.71 -10.22 -8.73
N LEU A 226 17.13 -9.01 -9.02
CA LEU A 226 16.30 -8.02 -9.70
C LEU A 226 15.92 -8.44 -11.12
N ASP A 227 16.84 -9.05 -11.87
CA ASP A 227 16.57 -9.56 -13.23
C ASP A 227 15.63 -10.77 -13.21
N GLU A 228 15.78 -11.69 -12.24
CA GLU A 228 14.84 -12.78 -11.98
C GLU A 228 13.44 -12.28 -11.63
N LEU A 229 13.36 -11.29 -10.73
CA LEU A 229 12.10 -10.68 -10.30
C LEU A 229 11.39 -9.96 -11.44
N ASP A 230 12.11 -9.28 -12.31
CA ASP A 230 11.54 -8.64 -13.48
C ASP A 230 10.86 -9.65 -14.43
N GLY A 231 11.49 -10.81 -14.64
CA GLY A 231 10.89 -11.91 -15.40
C GLY A 231 9.63 -12.45 -14.72
N ARG A 232 9.71 -12.72 -13.41
CA ARG A 232 8.60 -13.22 -12.60
C ARG A 232 7.42 -12.25 -12.59
N PHE A 233 7.65 -10.97 -12.33
CA PHE A 233 6.57 -9.97 -12.21
C PHE A 233 5.88 -9.64 -13.54
N ARG A 234 6.53 -9.96 -14.67
CA ARG A 234 5.91 -9.90 -16.01
C ARG A 234 5.09 -11.13 -16.36
N SER A 235 5.26 -12.24 -15.63
CA SER A 235 4.60 -13.48 -16.03
C SER A 235 3.10 -13.46 -15.72
N PRO A 236 2.25 -13.97 -16.63
CA PRO A 236 0.80 -14.07 -16.39
C PRO A 236 0.46 -14.95 -15.19
N GLU A 237 1.29 -15.96 -14.89
CA GLU A 237 1.14 -16.87 -13.76
C GLU A 237 1.26 -16.11 -12.43
N TRP A 238 2.29 -15.26 -12.31
CA TRP A 238 2.49 -14.42 -11.14
C TRP A 238 1.38 -13.40 -10.98
N LEU A 239 0.95 -12.75 -12.06
CA LEU A 239 -0.13 -11.77 -12.03
C LEU A 239 -1.45 -12.40 -11.57
N ARG A 240 -1.81 -13.60 -12.07
CA ARG A 240 -2.99 -14.35 -11.61
C ARG A 240 -2.90 -14.66 -10.11
N GLY A 241 -1.72 -15.07 -9.65
CA GLY A 241 -1.48 -15.43 -8.26
C GLY A 241 -2.28 -16.65 -7.81
N PRO A 242 -2.37 -16.88 -6.49
CA PRO A 242 -3.09 -18.00 -5.94
C PRO A 242 -4.60 -17.88 -6.20
N GLN A 243 -5.22 -18.98 -6.65
CA GLN A 243 -6.68 -19.07 -6.79
C GLN A 243 -7.31 -19.01 -5.41
N ARG A 244 -8.22 -18.07 -5.21
CA ARG A 244 -8.97 -17.88 -3.97
C ARG A 244 -10.45 -17.89 -4.25
N PRO A 245 -11.27 -18.49 -3.38
CA PRO A 245 -12.73 -18.40 -3.51
C PRO A 245 -13.17 -16.94 -3.48
N ALA A 246 -14.27 -16.65 -4.17
CA ALA A 246 -14.90 -15.34 -4.05
C ALA A 246 -15.33 -15.13 -2.58
N PRO A 247 -15.14 -13.92 -2.02
CA PRO A 247 -15.67 -13.60 -0.71
C PRO A 247 -17.20 -13.64 -0.75
N LYS A 248 -17.83 -13.96 0.37
CA LYS A 248 -19.32 -13.98 0.49
C LYS A 248 -19.92 -12.58 0.37
N CYS A 249 -19.18 -11.56 0.81
CA CYS A 249 -19.50 -10.16 0.60
C CYS A 249 -18.34 -9.45 -0.11
N SER A 250 -18.69 -8.44 -0.88
CA SER A 250 -17.70 -7.59 -1.54
C SER A 250 -17.43 -6.36 -0.70
N GLN A 251 -16.16 -5.96 -0.60
CA GLN A 251 -15.80 -4.77 0.15
C GLN A 251 -14.57 -4.06 -0.43
N VAL A 252 -14.54 -2.73 -0.28
CA VAL A 252 -13.37 -1.90 -0.52
C VAL A 252 -12.98 -1.19 0.77
N LYS A 253 -11.72 -1.29 1.16
CA LYS A 253 -11.13 -0.52 2.24
C LYS A 253 -10.55 0.76 1.67
N VAL A 254 -11.07 1.90 2.06
CA VAL A 254 -10.52 3.23 1.69
C VAL A 254 -9.33 3.56 2.60
N ARG A 255 -9.52 3.42 3.91
CA ARG A 255 -8.48 3.46 4.94
C ARG A 255 -8.87 2.54 6.12
N ALA A 256 -8.03 2.44 7.16
CA ALA A 256 -8.41 1.72 8.37
C ALA A 256 -9.69 2.32 8.96
N GLY A 257 -10.65 1.46 9.26
CA GLY A 257 -11.95 1.87 9.78
C GLY A 257 -12.91 2.49 8.75
N VAL A 258 -12.57 2.61 7.46
CA VAL A 258 -13.45 3.16 6.42
C VAL A 258 -13.62 2.17 5.28
N TYR A 259 -14.83 1.65 5.11
CA TYR A 259 -15.14 0.60 4.15
C TYR A 259 -16.42 0.91 3.38
N VAL A 260 -16.47 0.50 2.12
CA VAL A 260 -17.71 0.31 1.37
C VAL A 260 -17.94 -1.20 1.24
N VAL A 261 -19.07 -1.68 1.70
CA VAL A 261 -19.46 -3.08 1.67
C VAL A 261 -20.71 -3.20 0.80
N TRP A 262 -20.75 -4.18 -0.09
CA TRP A 262 -21.97 -4.42 -0.89
C TRP A 262 -22.21 -5.89 -1.10
N ILE A 263 -23.47 -6.17 -1.35
CA ILE A 263 -23.96 -7.48 -1.80
C ILE A 263 -24.73 -7.30 -3.10
N GLU A 264 -24.70 -8.32 -3.91
CA GLU A 264 -25.50 -8.39 -5.14
C GLU A 264 -26.18 -9.75 -5.22
N GLN A 265 -27.48 -9.76 -5.42
CA GLN A 265 -28.29 -10.96 -5.55
C GLN A 265 -29.42 -10.71 -6.56
N ASP A 266 -29.53 -11.56 -7.59
CA ASP A 266 -30.56 -11.50 -8.62
C ASP A 266 -30.70 -10.12 -9.30
N GLY A 267 -29.55 -9.45 -9.55
CA GLY A 267 -29.51 -8.12 -10.16
C GLY A 267 -29.90 -6.96 -9.23
N ARG A 268 -30.18 -7.25 -7.96
CA ARG A 268 -30.43 -6.27 -6.90
C ARG A 268 -29.17 -6.04 -6.09
N ARG A 269 -29.01 -4.85 -5.56
CA ARG A 269 -27.80 -4.48 -4.80
C ARG A 269 -28.17 -3.73 -3.52
N ALA A 270 -27.43 -4.03 -2.47
CA ALA A 270 -27.40 -3.21 -1.25
C ALA A 270 -25.95 -2.79 -0.96
N VAL A 271 -25.77 -1.52 -0.62
CA VAL A 271 -24.47 -0.89 -0.36
C VAL A 271 -24.51 -0.26 1.02
N ALA A 272 -23.47 -0.46 1.81
CA ALA A 272 -23.28 0.22 3.08
C ALA A 272 -21.89 0.85 3.18
N THR A 273 -21.86 2.06 3.70
CA THR A 273 -20.61 2.73 4.12
C THR A 273 -20.45 2.54 5.63
N VAL A 274 -19.27 2.07 6.03
CA VAL A 274 -18.89 1.87 7.43
C VAL A 274 -17.75 2.81 7.78
N ILE A 275 -17.91 3.61 8.84
CA ILE A 275 -16.88 4.51 9.37
C ILE A 275 -16.71 4.19 10.87
N GLY A 276 -15.52 3.72 11.25
CA GLY A 276 -15.29 3.16 12.59
C GLY A 276 -16.21 1.95 12.84
N ASP A 277 -16.98 2.03 13.92
CA ASP A 277 -17.94 0.98 14.32
C ASP A 277 -19.36 1.27 13.80
N GLN A 278 -19.56 2.37 13.08
CA GLN A 278 -20.88 2.86 12.71
C GLN A 278 -21.15 2.69 11.22
N ILE A 279 -22.40 2.43 10.91
CA ILE A 279 -22.91 2.51 9.55
C ILE A 279 -23.25 3.98 9.30
N ASP A 280 -22.47 4.62 8.41
CA ASP A 280 -22.65 6.03 8.02
C ASP A 280 -23.79 6.18 6.99
N ARG A 281 -23.88 5.24 6.05
CA ARG A 281 -24.84 5.27 4.95
C ARG A 281 -25.27 3.86 4.56
N VAL A 282 -26.55 3.69 4.23
CA VAL A 282 -27.08 2.48 3.62
C VAL A 282 -27.95 2.86 2.43
N GLU A 283 -27.69 2.21 1.31
CA GLU A 283 -28.55 2.27 0.13
C GLU A 283 -28.96 0.83 -0.21
N VAL A 284 -30.24 0.56 -0.15
CA VAL A 284 -30.81 -0.76 -0.42
C VAL A 284 -31.82 -0.61 -1.55
N SER A 285 -31.56 -1.26 -2.69
CA SER A 285 -32.48 -1.24 -3.82
C SER A 285 -33.75 -2.07 -3.56
N ASP A 286 -33.70 -3.00 -2.60
CA ASP A 286 -34.81 -3.88 -2.23
C ASP A 286 -34.76 -4.27 -0.74
N PRO A 287 -35.82 -4.07 0.05
CA PRO A 287 -35.85 -4.42 1.48
C PRO A 287 -35.54 -5.90 1.79
N GLU A 288 -35.75 -6.82 0.84
CA GLU A 288 -35.40 -8.23 1.03
C GLU A 288 -33.90 -8.47 1.19
N LEU A 289 -33.05 -7.52 0.75
CA LEU A 289 -31.59 -7.59 0.90
C LEU A 289 -31.07 -7.14 2.28
N ASP A 290 -31.94 -6.60 3.13
CA ASP A 290 -31.55 -6.00 4.42
C ASP A 290 -30.90 -7.04 5.36
N GLY A 291 -31.48 -8.23 5.44
CA GLY A 291 -30.91 -9.34 6.22
C GLY A 291 -29.55 -9.83 5.69
N ALA A 292 -29.42 -9.91 4.36
CA ALA A 292 -28.18 -10.32 3.71
C ALA A 292 -27.09 -9.25 3.87
N LEU A 293 -27.44 -7.96 3.80
CA LEU A 293 -26.52 -6.85 4.06
C LEU A 293 -26.06 -6.85 5.52
N THR A 294 -26.95 -7.07 6.47
CA THR A 294 -26.63 -7.18 7.89
C THR A 294 -25.60 -8.29 8.15
N ALA A 295 -25.79 -9.46 7.52
CA ALA A 295 -24.84 -10.57 7.61
C ALA A 295 -23.48 -10.21 6.98
N ALA A 296 -23.50 -9.56 5.81
CA ALA A 296 -22.28 -9.09 5.14
C ALA A 296 -21.49 -8.08 5.98
N LEU A 297 -22.16 -7.17 6.65
CA LEU A 297 -21.55 -6.19 7.56
C LEU A 297 -20.93 -6.85 8.78
N ALA A 298 -21.54 -7.89 9.33
CA ALA A 298 -20.98 -8.67 10.42
C ALA A 298 -19.68 -9.39 10.00
N GLU A 299 -19.65 -9.97 8.78
CA GLU A 299 -18.44 -10.58 8.22
C GLU A 299 -17.34 -9.55 7.89
N ALA A 300 -17.69 -8.38 7.35
CA ALA A 300 -16.76 -7.32 7.02
C ALA A 300 -15.98 -6.78 8.23
N ARG A 301 -16.63 -6.69 9.38
CA ARG A 301 -16.02 -6.26 10.66
C ARG A 301 -14.98 -7.23 11.21
N LEU A 302 -15.01 -8.51 10.79
CA LEU A 302 -14.07 -9.54 11.23
C LEU A 302 -12.76 -9.57 10.41
N VAL A 303 -12.67 -8.81 9.32
CA VAL A 303 -11.56 -8.83 8.34
C VAL A 303 -10.71 -7.55 8.41
N GLY A 304 -10.96 -6.69 9.39
CA GLY A 304 -10.26 -5.41 9.62
C GLY A 304 -8.83 -5.52 10.15
#